data_ade176d1bfcb1daeabeb82648e2a660f
#
_entry.id   ade176d1bfcb1daeabeb82648e2a660f
#
_cell.length_a   1.000
_cell.length_b   1.000
_cell.length_c   1.000
_cell.angle_alpha   90.00
_cell.angle_beta   90.00
_cell.angle_gamma   90.00
#
_symmetry.space_group_name_H-M   'P 1'
#
loop_
_entity.id
_entity.type
_entity.pdbx_description
1 polymer ?
#
loop_
_entity_poly.entity_id
_entity_poly.type
_entity_poly.pdbx_seq_one_letter_code
_entity_poly.pdbx_strand_id
1 'polypeptide(L)' 'MYKIMIADDEGIVIDSLKFVLEKEFGKDCIIEYAKTGRSVIELAETFRPDISIMDIQMPGINGID' A
#
# COMPACT_ATOMS: atom_id res chain seq x y z
N MET A 1 13.09 -8.62 6.84
CA MET A 1 11.67 -8.23 6.98
C MET A 1 11.21 -7.51 5.73
N TYR A 2 10.07 -7.91 5.21
CA TYR A 2 9.53 -7.30 4.00
C TYR A 2 8.74 -6.05 4.33
N LYS A 3 8.93 -5.01 3.53
CA LYS A 3 8.14 -3.79 3.62
C LYS A 3 7.12 -3.79 2.50
N ILE A 4 5.86 -3.77 2.86
CA ILE A 4 4.76 -3.84 1.90
C ILE A 4 3.93 -2.58 2.00
N MET A 5 3.70 -1.93 0.87
CA MET A 5 2.84 -0.77 0.79
C MET A 5 1.55 -1.15 0.08
N ILE A 6 0.43 -0.79 0.68
CA ILE A 6 -0.89 -0.97 0.06
C ILE A 6 -1.42 0.41 -0.29
N ALA A 7 -1.76 0.62 -1.54
CA ALA A 7 -2.28 1.90 -2.02
C ALA A 7 -3.67 1.69 -2.61
N ASP A 8 -4.68 2.19 -1.90
CA ASP A 8 -6.08 2.07 -2.30
C ASP A 8 -6.86 3.16 -1.57
N ASP A 9 -7.88 3.71 -2.23
CA ASP A 9 -8.69 4.73 -1.59
C ASP A 9 -9.83 4.15 -0.73
N GLU A 10 -9.99 2.85 -0.74
CA GLU A 10 -11.02 2.19 0.05
C GLU A 10 -10.41 1.48 1.25
N GLY A 11 -10.78 1.94 2.45
CA GLY A 11 -10.23 1.37 3.68
C GLY A 11 -10.53 -0.11 3.86
N ILE A 12 -11.69 -0.56 3.37
CA ILE A 12 -12.05 -1.97 3.51
C ILE A 12 -11.13 -2.88 2.71
N VAL A 13 -10.67 -2.40 1.55
CA VAL A 13 -9.73 -3.15 0.73
C VAL A 13 -8.39 -3.21 1.43
N ILE A 14 -7.94 -2.08 1.98
CA ILE A 14 -6.67 -2.03 2.72
C ILE A 14 -6.71 -3.00 3.89
N ASP A 15 -7.76 -2.97 4.67
CA ASP A 15 -7.89 -3.85 5.84
C ASP A 15 -7.89 -5.32 5.44
N SER A 16 -8.59 -5.65 4.36
CA SER A 16 -8.67 -7.03 3.89
C SER A 16 -7.31 -7.53 3.43
N LEU A 17 -6.60 -6.73 2.65
CA LEU A 17 -5.27 -7.09 2.17
C LEU A 17 -4.28 -7.19 3.32
N LYS A 18 -4.34 -6.26 4.25
CA LYS A 18 -3.47 -6.28 5.40
C LYS A 18 -3.67 -7.56 6.21
N PHE A 19 -4.92 -7.96 6.43
CA PHE A 19 -5.24 -9.18 7.15
C PHE A 19 -4.62 -10.40 6.46
N VAL A 20 -4.82 -10.51 5.16
CA VAL A 20 -4.29 -11.64 4.38
C VAL A 20 -2.77 -11.68 4.42
N LEU A 21 -2.15 -10.53 4.23
CA LEU A 21 -0.69 -10.45 4.21
C LEU A 21 -0.09 -10.76 5.56
N GLU A 22 -0.70 -10.27 6.63
CA GLU A 22 -0.22 -10.58 7.97
C GLU A 22 -0.36 -12.05 8.29
N LYS A 23 -1.41 -12.68 7.79
CA LYS A 23 -1.62 -14.10 7.99
C LYS A 23 -0.58 -14.92 7.25
N GLU A 24 -0.21 -14.50 6.04
CA GLU A 24 0.77 -15.23 5.22
C GLU A 24 2.21 -15.02 5.67
N PHE A 25 2.57 -13.79 5.98
CA PHE A 25 3.94 -13.43 6.28
C PHE A 25 4.22 -13.26 7.77
N GLY A 26 3.16 -13.10 8.57
CA GLY A 26 3.30 -12.97 10.01
C GLY A 26 4.19 -11.80 10.40
N LYS A 27 5.16 -12.08 11.24
CA LYS A 27 6.05 -11.06 11.76
C LYS A 27 7.16 -10.67 10.79
N ASP A 28 7.20 -11.32 9.64
CA ASP A 28 8.25 -11.06 8.65
C ASP A 28 7.94 -9.90 7.73
N CYS A 29 6.84 -9.20 7.96
CA CYS A 29 6.50 -8.05 7.14
C CYS A 29 6.05 -6.85 7.97
N ILE A 30 6.30 -5.68 7.42
CA ILE A 30 5.77 -4.42 7.92
C ILE A 30 4.88 -3.88 6.81
N ILE A 31 3.64 -3.52 7.16
CA ILE A 31 2.67 -3.07 6.19
C ILE A 31 2.29 -1.62 6.48
N GLU A 32 2.41 -0.78 5.47
CA GLU A 32 1.96 0.60 5.52
C GLU A 32 0.97 0.81 4.38
N TYR A 33 0.14 1.83 4.51
CA TYR A 33 -0.86 2.07 3.49
C TYR A 33 -0.96 3.56 3.13
N ALA A 34 -1.46 3.81 1.93
CA ALA A 34 -1.71 5.15 1.44
C ALA A 34 -3.05 5.15 0.73
N LYS A 35 -3.81 6.24 0.89
CA LYS A 35 -5.15 6.35 0.32
C LYS A 35 -5.26 7.34 -0.82
N THR A 36 -4.22 8.11 -1.07
CA THR A 36 -4.20 9.09 -2.16
C THR A 36 -2.90 8.98 -2.92
N GLY A 37 -2.88 9.50 -4.14
CA GLY A 37 -1.67 9.50 -4.94
C GLY A 37 -0.53 10.24 -4.25
N ARG A 38 -0.85 11.34 -3.59
CA ARG A 38 0.16 12.12 -2.87
C ARG A 38 0.76 11.30 -1.73
N SER A 39 -0.10 10.62 -0.97
CA SER A 39 0.36 9.77 0.12
C SER A 39 1.23 8.62 -0.39
N VAL A 40 0.91 8.09 -1.56
CA VAL A 40 1.70 7.02 -2.16
C VAL A 40 3.11 7.50 -2.43
N ILE A 41 3.23 8.69 -3.01
CA ILE A 41 4.54 9.25 -3.34
C ILE A 41 5.35 9.50 -2.07
N GLU A 42 4.74 10.11 -1.08
CA GLU A 42 5.40 10.39 0.18
C GLU A 42 5.83 9.11 0.89
N LEU A 43 4.94 8.13 0.91
CA LEU A 43 5.23 6.87 1.59
C LEU A 43 6.31 6.08 0.86
N ALA A 44 6.29 6.11 -0.47
CA ALA A 44 7.31 5.42 -1.26
C ALA A 44 8.70 5.97 -0.97
N GLU A 45 8.80 7.28 -0.75
CA GLU A 45 10.08 7.91 -0.48
C GLU A 45 10.59 7.64 0.94
N THR A 46 9.69 7.60 1.92
CA THR A 46 10.08 7.45 3.33
C THR A 46 10.14 5.99 3.77
N PHE A 47 9.15 5.22 3.37
CA PHE A 47 9.05 3.82 3.77
C PHE A 47 9.90 2.90 2.90
N ARG A 48 10.03 3.23 1.62
CA ARG A 48 10.81 2.47 0.63
C ARG A 48 10.38 1.00 0.60
N PRO A 49 9.15 0.72 0.19
CA PRO A 49 8.63 -0.64 0.23
C PRO A 49 9.36 -1.57 -0.73
N ASP A 50 9.44 -2.83 -0.34
CA ASP A 50 9.94 -3.88 -1.22
C ASP A 50 8.88 -4.31 -2.21
N ILE A 51 7.62 -4.27 -1.78
CA ILE A 51 6.47 -4.68 -2.57
C ILE A 51 5.40 -3.62 -2.45
N SER A 52 4.77 -3.25 -3.56
CA SER A 52 3.66 -2.30 -3.56
C SER A 52 2.45 -2.93 -4.23
N ILE A 53 1.32 -2.90 -3.55
CA ILE A 53 0.04 -3.34 -4.09
C ILE A 53 -0.78 -2.08 -4.32
N MET A 54 -1.02 -1.72 -5.58
CA MET A 54 -1.60 -0.44 -5.91
C MET A 54 -2.87 -0.57 -6.74
N ASP A 55 -3.87 0.25 -6.40
CA ASP A 55 -5.08 0.39 -7.19
C ASP A 55 -4.85 1.50 -8.21
N ILE A 56 -4.87 1.15 -9.49
CA ILE A 56 -4.58 2.09 -10.57
C ILE A 56 -5.68 3.15 -10.76
N GLN A 57 -6.81 2.96 -10.11
CA GLN A 57 -7.92 3.91 -10.21
C GLN A 57 -7.94 4.90 -9.06
N MET A 58 -6.95 4.85 -8.19
CA MET A 58 -6.90 5.74 -7.05
C MET A 58 -6.66 7.18 -7.50
N PRO A 59 -7.38 8.15 -6.93
CA PRO A 59 -7.20 9.55 -7.30
C PRO A 59 -5.77 10.03 -7.12
N GLY A 60 -5.29 10.76 -8.10
CA GLY A 60 -3.97 11.38 -8.05
C GLY A 60 -2.80 10.45 -8.32
N ILE A 61 -3.06 9.19 -8.62
CA ILE A 61 -1.99 8.23 -8.87
C ILE A 61 -1.86 7.88 -10.35
N ASN A 62 -2.95 7.97 -11.08
CA ASN A 62 -2.94 7.61 -12.50
C ASN A 62 -2.45 8.80 -13.32
N GLY A 63 -1.23 8.73 -13.78
CA GLY A 63 -0.60 9.82 -14.50
C GLY A 63 -1.13 10.08 -15.89
N ILE A 64 -1.99 9.23 -16.38
CA ILE A 64 -2.56 9.42 -17.70
C ILE A 64 -3.91 10.13 -17.68
N ASP A 65 -4.42 10.43 -16.54
CA ASP A 65 -5.68 11.15 -16.40
C ASP A 65 -5.57 12.58 -16.88
#